data_1e02146c17990794353abe4e6cee18d6
#
_entry.id   1e02146c17990794353abe4e6cee18d6
#
_cell.length_a   1.000
_cell.length_b   1.000
_cell.length_c   1.000
_cell.angle_alpha   90.00
_cell.angle_beta   90.00
_cell.angle_gamma   90.00
#
_symmetry.space_group_name_H-M   'P 1'
#
loop_
_entity.id
_entity.type
_entity.pdbx_description
1 polymer ?
#
loop_
_entity_poly.entity_id
_entity_poly.type
_entity_poly.pdbx_seq_one_letter_code
_entity_poly.pdbx_strand_id
1 'polypeptide(L)'
;YNNNPDGSLSDEYQPGTYLGFGNPLYYRNKFPKSNLEQRLTASIQGDCTFLEKFRLTLRGSHFSINNSNEAFDKAYISSGVLNTNRVSSVSHRRTERNQVTALLNYNTRIDKHNISALLGTEYFNEKVFSSSAATRYSPTDLIFSMNVGSEAQGVPSSAHTEYAIASMFGQLNY
;
A
#
# COMPACT_ATOMS: atom_id res chain seq x y z
N TYR A 1 2.47 -31.55 -17.57
CA TYR A 1 2.59 -30.43 -18.51
C TYR A 1 2.79 -31.01 -19.90
N ASN A 2 2.02 -30.57 -20.90
CA ASN A 2 2.33 -30.85 -22.28
C ASN A 2 3.38 -29.84 -22.77
N ASN A 3 4.34 -30.30 -23.53
CA ASN A 3 5.29 -29.44 -24.20
C ASN A 3 4.82 -29.16 -25.63
N ASN A 4 5.11 -27.95 -26.09
CA ASN A 4 4.99 -27.60 -27.49
C ASN A 4 6.01 -28.41 -28.33
N PRO A 5 5.85 -28.51 -29.67
CA PRO A 5 6.79 -29.22 -30.54
C PRO A 5 8.24 -28.71 -30.44
N ASP A 6 8.44 -27.46 -30.02
CA ASP A 6 9.76 -26.84 -29.81
C ASP A 6 10.37 -27.12 -28.43
N GLY A 7 9.70 -27.95 -27.60
CA GLY A 7 10.11 -28.28 -26.24
C GLY A 7 9.76 -27.26 -25.15
N SER A 8 9.18 -26.12 -25.51
CA SER A 8 8.68 -25.14 -24.52
C SER A 8 7.43 -25.66 -23.80
N LEU A 9 7.14 -25.11 -22.62
CA LEU A 9 5.92 -25.48 -21.88
C LEU A 9 4.69 -24.91 -22.60
N SER A 10 3.69 -25.78 -22.86
CA SER A 10 2.41 -25.33 -23.43
C SER A 10 1.64 -24.44 -22.48
N ASP A 11 1.06 -23.38 -22.99
CA ASP A 11 0.14 -22.48 -22.29
C ASP A 11 -1.34 -22.72 -22.66
N GLU A 12 -1.61 -23.84 -23.34
CA GLU A 12 -2.97 -24.23 -23.69
C GLU A 12 -3.78 -24.75 -22.49
N TYR A 13 -5.11 -24.65 -22.61
CA TYR A 13 -6.02 -25.23 -21.64
C TYR A 13 -5.86 -26.75 -21.55
N GLN A 14 -5.74 -27.24 -20.34
CA GLN A 14 -5.80 -28.65 -20.02
C GLN A 14 -6.82 -28.91 -18.95
N PRO A 15 -7.69 -29.94 -19.09
CA PRO A 15 -8.61 -30.33 -18.03
C PRO A 15 -7.86 -30.61 -16.73
N GLY A 16 -8.46 -30.32 -15.61
CA GLY A 16 -7.90 -30.66 -14.30
C GLY A 16 -7.67 -32.16 -14.19
N THR A 17 -6.54 -32.55 -13.63
CA THR A 17 -6.25 -33.91 -13.24
C THR A 17 -6.92 -34.27 -11.92
N TYR A 18 -6.60 -35.44 -11.34
CA TYR A 18 -7.15 -35.92 -10.06
C TYR A 18 -7.14 -34.90 -8.93
N LEU A 19 -6.24 -33.91 -8.93
CA LEU A 19 -6.17 -32.83 -7.93
C LEU A 19 -6.92 -31.55 -8.34
N GLY A 20 -7.63 -31.55 -9.46
CA GLY A 20 -8.38 -30.39 -9.94
C GLY A 20 -7.56 -29.23 -10.48
N PHE A 21 -6.23 -29.38 -10.58
CA PHE A 21 -5.35 -28.34 -11.11
C PHE A 21 -5.15 -28.55 -12.63
N GLY A 22 -5.56 -27.53 -13.39
CA GLY A 22 -5.26 -27.44 -14.82
C GLY A 22 -3.85 -26.93 -15.09
N ASN A 23 -3.58 -26.46 -16.31
CA ASN A 23 -2.30 -25.89 -16.68
C ASN A 23 -2.07 -24.50 -16.05
N PRO A 24 -1.12 -24.33 -15.10
CA PRO A 24 -0.87 -23.03 -14.45
C PRO A 24 -0.43 -21.94 -15.42
N LEU A 25 0.27 -22.26 -16.51
CA LEU A 25 0.71 -21.28 -17.50
C LEU A 25 -0.47 -20.72 -18.27
N TYR A 26 -1.46 -21.55 -18.61
CA TYR A 26 -2.70 -21.12 -19.19
C TYR A 26 -3.37 -20.07 -18.31
N TYR A 27 -3.58 -20.35 -17.04
CA TYR A 27 -4.24 -19.43 -16.12
C TYR A 27 -3.43 -18.15 -15.88
N ARG A 28 -2.12 -18.23 -15.77
CA ARG A 28 -1.26 -17.05 -15.64
C ARG A 28 -1.44 -16.08 -16.80
N ASN A 29 -1.57 -16.59 -18.02
CA ASN A 29 -1.78 -15.76 -19.21
C ASN A 29 -3.19 -15.18 -19.32
N LYS A 30 -4.16 -15.78 -18.61
CA LYS A 30 -5.56 -15.32 -18.57
C LYS A 30 -5.85 -14.25 -17.53
N PHE A 31 -5.00 -14.10 -16.52
CA PHE A 31 -5.19 -13.17 -15.40
C PHE A 31 -4.00 -12.21 -15.24
N PRO A 32 -3.72 -11.36 -16.25
CA PRO A 32 -2.67 -10.36 -16.11
C PRO A 32 -3.01 -9.36 -15.01
N LYS A 33 -2.01 -9.08 -14.18
CA LYS A 33 -2.10 -8.11 -13.07
C LYS A 33 -0.90 -7.18 -13.10
N SER A 34 -1.16 -5.92 -12.82
CA SER A 34 -0.14 -4.89 -12.61
C SER A 34 -0.31 -4.32 -11.21
N ASN A 35 0.78 -4.24 -10.48
CA ASN A 35 0.81 -3.62 -9.16
C ASN A 35 1.94 -2.60 -9.14
N LEU A 36 1.58 -1.33 -8.96
CA LEU A 36 2.52 -0.22 -8.83
C LEU A 36 2.45 0.31 -7.40
N GLU A 37 3.56 0.23 -6.69
CA GLU A 37 3.73 0.87 -5.40
C GLU A 37 4.75 2.01 -5.51
N GLN A 38 4.34 3.20 -5.08
CA GLN A 38 5.20 4.36 -4.94
C GLN A 38 5.28 4.76 -3.46
N ARG A 39 6.50 4.85 -2.94
CA ARG A 39 6.74 5.19 -1.54
C ARG A 39 7.64 6.41 -1.43
N LEU A 40 7.24 7.37 -0.61
CA LEU A 40 8.04 8.53 -0.24
C LEU A 40 8.17 8.58 1.28
N THR A 41 9.40 8.74 1.75
CA THR A 41 9.69 9.03 3.16
C THR A 41 10.62 10.23 3.21
N ALA A 42 10.23 11.26 3.94
CA ALA A 42 11.03 12.46 4.16
C ALA A 42 11.04 12.78 5.66
N SER A 43 12.17 13.23 6.17
CA SER A 43 12.29 13.70 7.56
C SER A 43 13.26 14.86 7.65
N ILE A 44 12.97 15.77 8.58
CA ILE A 44 13.83 16.89 8.93
C ILE A 44 13.94 16.97 10.44
N GLN A 45 15.13 17.25 10.93
CA GLN A 45 15.38 17.50 12.35
C GLN A 45 16.22 18.73 12.50
N GLY A 46 15.89 19.54 13.52
CA GLY A 46 16.67 20.68 13.96
C GLY A 46 16.91 20.60 15.46
N ASP A 47 18.14 20.86 15.89
CA ASP A 47 18.57 20.93 17.27
C ASP A 47 19.04 22.35 17.60
N CYS A 48 18.57 22.90 18.71
CA CYS A 48 19.00 24.19 19.21
C CYS A 48 19.37 24.06 20.69
N THR A 49 20.58 24.45 21.04
CA THR A 49 21.03 24.50 22.44
C THR A 49 21.05 25.97 22.89
N PHE A 50 20.43 26.27 24.03
CA PHE A 50 20.38 27.59 24.59
C PHE A 50 20.59 27.55 26.11
N LEU A 51 21.08 28.65 26.66
CA LEU A 51 21.42 28.77 28.08
C LEU A 51 22.31 27.60 28.60
N GLU A 52 23.14 27.03 27.72
CA GLU A 52 24.08 25.92 27.99
C GLU A 52 23.45 24.62 28.56
N LYS A 53 22.25 24.69 29.12
CA LYS A 53 21.58 23.61 29.83
C LYS A 53 20.35 23.07 29.13
N PHE A 54 19.83 23.79 28.15
CA PHE A 54 18.63 23.44 27.44
C PHE A 54 18.95 23.03 26.00
N ARG A 55 18.39 21.89 25.55
CA ARG A 55 18.41 21.47 24.16
C ARG A 55 16.98 21.25 23.69
N LEU A 56 16.57 22.01 22.69
CA LEU A 56 15.33 21.81 21.95
C LEU A 56 15.61 21.03 20.68
N THR A 57 14.94 19.90 20.51
CA THR A 57 14.95 19.09 19.29
C THR A 57 13.57 19.14 18.66
N LEU A 58 13.50 19.58 17.41
CA LEU A 58 12.28 19.55 16.60
C LEU A 58 12.47 18.55 15.48
N ARG A 59 11.53 17.62 15.31
CA ARG A 59 11.54 16.64 14.23
C ARG A 59 10.21 16.66 13.52
N GLY A 60 10.27 16.72 12.19
CA GLY A 60 9.13 16.50 11.31
C GLY A 60 9.39 15.32 10.39
N SER A 61 8.40 14.47 10.17
CA SER A 61 8.47 13.40 9.18
C SER A 61 7.18 13.30 8.39
N HIS A 62 7.34 12.99 7.11
CA HIS A 62 6.27 12.70 6.17
C HIS A 62 6.51 11.34 5.53
N PHE A 63 5.48 10.50 5.52
CA PHE A 63 5.47 9.24 4.83
C PHE A 63 4.24 9.18 3.92
N SER A 64 4.45 8.79 2.68
CA SER A 64 3.34 8.49 1.79
C SER A 64 3.59 7.22 0.99
N ILE A 65 2.54 6.43 0.81
CA ILE A 65 2.54 5.23 -0.03
C ILE A 65 1.29 5.24 -0.90
N ASN A 66 1.51 5.11 -2.21
CA ASN A 66 0.46 4.97 -3.20
C ASN A 66 0.55 3.59 -3.82
N ASN A 67 -0.51 2.82 -3.71
CA ASN A 67 -0.66 1.52 -4.36
C ASN A 67 -1.72 1.63 -5.45
N SER A 68 -1.37 1.26 -6.67
CA SER A 68 -2.29 1.16 -7.80
C SER A 68 -2.25 -0.27 -8.33
N ASN A 69 -3.37 -0.94 -8.28
CA ASN A 69 -3.51 -2.30 -8.78
C ASN A 69 -4.48 -2.30 -9.96
N GLU A 70 -4.07 -2.92 -11.03
CA GLU A 70 -4.89 -3.16 -12.21
C GLU A 70 -4.91 -4.67 -12.48
N ALA A 71 -6.07 -5.23 -12.74
CA ALA A 71 -6.21 -6.62 -13.11
C ALA A 71 -7.21 -6.75 -14.26
N PHE A 72 -6.94 -7.72 -15.12
CA PHE A 72 -7.82 -8.04 -16.23
C PHE A 72 -7.97 -9.56 -16.35
N ASP A 73 -9.20 -10.03 -16.26
CA ASP A 73 -9.54 -11.42 -16.50
C ASP A 73 -9.94 -11.57 -17.96
N LYS A 74 -9.12 -12.20 -18.79
CA LYS A 74 -9.44 -12.55 -20.16
C LYS A 74 -10.50 -13.66 -20.21
N ALA A 75 -11.05 -13.92 -21.38
CA ALA A 75 -11.86 -15.13 -21.55
C ALA A 75 -11.03 -16.38 -21.26
N TYR A 76 -11.57 -17.28 -20.44
CA TYR A 76 -10.87 -18.50 -20.01
C TYR A 76 -11.83 -19.67 -19.88
N ILE A 77 -11.30 -20.90 -19.94
CA ILE A 77 -12.05 -22.11 -19.73
C ILE A 77 -11.90 -22.55 -18.27
N SER A 78 -13.03 -22.76 -17.59
CA SER A 78 -13.08 -23.31 -16.23
C SER A 78 -13.98 -24.54 -16.24
N SER A 79 -13.48 -25.67 -15.76
CA SER A 79 -14.23 -26.93 -15.73
C SER A 79 -14.88 -27.30 -17.08
N GLY A 80 -14.18 -27.03 -18.18
CA GLY A 80 -14.66 -27.30 -19.54
C GLY A 80 -15.65 -26.26 -20.10
N VAL A 81 -16.01 -25.24 -19.34
CA VAL A 81 -16.94 -24.17 -19.76
C VAL A 81 -16.18 -22.89 -20.05
N LEU A 82 -16.44 -22.28 -21.20
CA LEU A 82 -15.85 -20.99 -21.57
C LEU A 82 -16.52 -19.85 -20.79
N ASN A 83 -15.74 -19.15 -19.97
CA ASN A 83 -16.15 -17.91 -19.32
C ASN A 83 -15.70 -16.72 -20.17
N THR A 84 -16.64 -15.91 -20.61
CA THR A 84 -16.41 -14.74 -21.45
C THR A 84 -16.67 -13.41 -20.71
N ASN A 85 -16.76 -13.43 -19.39
CA ASN A 85 -17.11 -12.23 -18.61
C ASN A 85 -16.07 -11.10 -18.74
N ARG A 86 -14.79 -11.44 -19.00
CA ARG A 86 -13.73 -10.45 -19.22
C ARG A 86 -13.81 -9.26 -18.28
N VAL A 87 -13.32 -9.44 -17.07
CA VAL A 87 -13.42 -8.45 -16.01
C VAL A 87 -12.19 -7.56 -16.02
N SER A 88 -12.40 -6.25 -16.04
CA SER A 88 -11.37 -5.26 -15.78
C SER A 88 -11.59 -4.63 -14.42
N SER A 89 -10.58 -4.60 -13.57
CA SER A 89 -10.66 -4.01 -12.23
C SER A 89 -9.47 -3.10 -11.94
N VAL A 90 -9.76 -2.01 -11.22
CA VAL A 90 -8.77 -1.05 -10.75
C VAL A 90 -9.00 -0.81 -9.28
N SER A 91 -7.94 -0.79 -8.49
CA SER A 91 -7.99 -0.32 -7.11
C SER A 91 -6.82 0.61 -6.82
N HIS A 92 -7.11 1.65 -6.07
CA HIS A 92 -6.13 2.63 -5.64
C HIS A 92 -6.21 2.80 -4.12
N ARG A 93 -5.04 2.80 -3.47
CA ARG A 93 -4.92 3.10 -2.03
C ARG A 93 -3.76 4.04 -1.79
N ARG A 94 -4.05 5.15 -1.13
CA ARG A 94 -3.07 6.14 -0.67
C ARG A 94 -3.10 6.21 0.85
N THR A 95 -1.94 6.09 1.47
CA THR A 95 -1.75 6.29 2.90
C THR A 95 -0.73 7.41 3.08
N GLU A 96 -1.07 8.41 3.87
CA GLU A 96 -0.20 9.52 4.24
C GLU A 96 -0.09 9.58 5.76
N ARG A 97 1.14 9.76 6.26
CA ARG A 97 1.44 9.92 7.68
C ARG A 97 2.30 11.15 7.87
N ASN A 98 1.91 11.98 8.80
CA ASN A 98 2.69 13.13 9.23
C ASN A 98 2.93 13.03 10.72
N GLN A 99 4.16 13.25 11.13
CA GLN A 99 4.53 13.26 12.55
C GLN A 99 5.41 14.45 12.83
N VAL A 100 5.09 15.15 13.90
CA VAL A 100 5.90 16.26 14.43
C VAL A 100 6.18 15.96 15.89
N THR A 101 7.45 16.03 16.28
CA THR A 101 7.89 15.80 17.65
C THR A 101 8.72 16.99 18.11
N ALA A 102 8.45 17.50 19.31
CA ALA A 102 9.26 18.48 19.97
C ALA A 102 9.73 17.94 21.33
N LEU A 103 11.03 18.00 21.58
CA LEU A 103 11.67 17.52 22.80
C LEU A 103 12.48 18.64 23.41
N LEU A 104 12.21 18.95 24.67
CA LEU A 104 13.01 19.87 25.46
C LEU A 104 13.75 19.09 26.54
N ASN A 105 15.07 19.09 26.43
CA ASN A 105 15.95 18.48 27.42
C ASN A 105 16.58 19.57 28.27
N TYR A 106 16.61 19.36 29.58
CA TYR A 106 17.31 20.17 30.56
C TYR A 106 18.31 19.30 31.30
N ASN A 107 19.57 19.69 31.32
CA ASN A 107 20.63 19.00 32.04
C ASN A 107 21.39 20.00 32.91
N THR A 108 21.56 19.69 34.18
CA THR A 108 22.35 20.51 35.09
C THR A 108 23.07 19.65 36.11
N ARG A 109 24.21 20.14 36.56
CA ARG A 109 24.94 19.56 37.68
C ARG A 109 25.04 20.61 38.79
N ILE A 110 24.62 20.20 39.96
CA ILE A 110 24.71 21.01 41.18
C ILE A 110 25.53 20.23 42.17
N ASP A 111 26.78 20.65 42.38
CA ASP A 111 27.75 19.98 43.22
C ASP A 111 27.97 18.50 42.79
N LYS A 112 27.50 17.53 43.58
CA LYS A 112 27.59 16.08 43.31
C LYS A 112 26.32 15.51 42.65
N HIS A 113 25.29 16.31 42.46
CA HIS A 113 23.98 15.89 41.96
C HIS A 113 23.85 16.22 40.47
N ASN A 114 23.52 15.22 39.65
CA ASN A 114 23.21 15.40 38.23
C ASN A 114 21.68 15.30 38.05
N ILE A 115 21.08 16.35 37.54
CA ILE A 115 19.64 16.39 37.29
C ILE A 115 19.43 16.49 35.80
N SER A 116 18.63 15.58 35.26
CA SER A 116 18.18 15.67 33.87
C SER A 116 16.66 15.59 33.79
N ALA A 117 16.06 16.46 33.00
CA ALA A 117 14.64 16.48 32.75
C ALA A 117 14.38 16.51 31.25
N LEU A 118 13.36 15.78 30.81
CA LEU A 118 12.87 15.74 29.44
C LEU A 118 11.37 16.09 29.47
N LEU A 119 10.98 17.01 28.60
CA LEU A 119 9.58 17.25 28.25
C LEU A 119 9.43 17.04 26.75
N GLY A 120 8.45 16.25 26.37
CA GLY A 120 8.17 15.93 24.96
C GLY A 120 6.72 16.14 24.61
N THR A 121 6.48 16.55 23.38
CA THR A 121 5.16 16.53 22.76
C THR A 121 5.28 15.94 21.35
N GLU A 122 4.25 15.22 20.96
CA GLU A 122 4.17 14.59 19.64
C GLU A 122 2.78 14.77 19.06
N TYR A 123 2.73 15.08 17.79
CA TYR A 123 1.53 15.05 16.98
C TYR A 123 1.72 14.09 15.83
N PHE A 124 0.78 13.18 15.68
CA PHE A 124 0.74 12.20 14.60
C PHE A 124 -0.61 12.27 13.89
N ASN A 125 -0.60 12.24 12.57
CA ASN A 125 -1.80 12.18 11.75
C ASN A 125 -1.63 11.14 10.64
N GLU A 126 -2.63 10.28 10.46
CA GLU A 126 -2.70 9.34 9.35
C GLU A 126 -3.98 9.56 8.55
N LYS A 127 -3.84 9.61 7.22
CA LYS A 127 -4.92 9.66 6.25
C LYS A 127 -4.82 8.48 5.32
N VAL A 128 -5.91 7.75 5.16
CA VAL A 128 -6.03 6.64 4.22
C VAL A 128 -7.19 6.92 3.28
N PHE A 129 -6.89 6.93 2.00
CA PHE A 129 -7.89 6.95 0.94
C PHE A 129 -7.81 5.64 0.17
N SER A 130 -8.94 5.04 -0.13
CA SER A 130 -9.03 3.88 -1.01
C SER A 130 -10.21 4.03 -1.96
N SER A 131 -10.03 3.55 -3.18
CA SER A 131 -11.09 3.45 -4.18
C SER A 131 -10.93 2.20 -5.00
N SER A 132 -12.03 1.61 -5.44
CA SER A 132 -12.02 0.47 -6.33
C SER A 132 -13.24 0.47 -7.25
N ALA A 133 -13.03 -0.02 -8.46
CA ALA A 133 -14.07 -0.23 -9.44
C ALA A 133 -13.73 -1.42 -10.32
N ALA A 134 -14.76 -2.07 -10.87
CA ALA A 134 -14.58 -3.12 -11.85
C ALA A 134 -15.72 -3.07 -12.88
N THR A 135 -15.41 -3.49 -14.10
CA THR A 135 -16.37 -3.66 -15.20
C THR A 135 -16.23 -5.04 -15.81
N ARG A 136 -17.27 -5.53 -16.43
CA ARG A 136 -17.32 -6.84 -17.07
C ARG A 136 -17.86 -6.76 -18.50
N TYR A 137 -17.72 -7.88 -19.21
CA TYR A 137 -18.15 -8.05 -20.60
C TYR A 137 -17.39 -7.14 -21.57
N SER A 138 -16.06 -7.02 -21.37
CA SER A 138 -15.23 -6.46 -22.43
C SER A 138 -15.36 -7.27 -23.71
N PRO A 139 -15.48 -6.64 -24.90
CA PRO A 139 -15.65 -7.34 -26.17
C PRO A 139 -14.40 -8.12 -26.62
N THR A 140 -13.23 -7.84 -26.04
CA THR A 140 -11.95 -8.39 -26.49
C THR A 140 -11.02 -8.70 -25.33
N ASP A 141 -10.11 -9.65 -25.52
CA ASP A 141 -8.99 -9.95 -24.61
C ASP A 141 -7.79 -9.00 -24.77
N LEU A 142 -7.84 -8.05 -25.71
CA LEU A 142 -6.70 -7.19 -26.07
C LEU A 142 -6.72 -5.83 -25.37
N ILE A 143 -7.88 -5.36 -24.92
CA ILE A 143 -8.03 -4.04 -24.29
C ILE A 143 -8.38 -4.24 -22.81
N PHE A 144 -7.46 -3.85 -21.94
CA PHE A 144 -7.58 -4.04 -20.50
C PHE A 144 -8.26 -2.88 -19.76
N SER A 145 -8.65 -1.84 -20.51
CA SER A 145 -9.27 -0.65 -19.96
C SER A 145 -10.71 -0.90 -19.52
N MET A 146 -11.09 -0.33 -18.36
CA MET A 146 -12.44 -0.45 -17.82
C MET A 146 -13.53 0.17 -18.70
N ASN A 147 -13.20 1.17 -19.53
CA ASN A 147 -14.16 1.88 -20.35
C ASN A 147 -14.76 1.06 -21.51
N VAL A 148 -14.19 -0.12 -21.79
CA VAL A 148 -14.70 -1.04 -22.82
C VAL A 148 -15.64 -2.12 -22.25
N GLY A 149 -15.72 -2.26 -20.92
CA GLY A 149 -16.71 -3.12 -20.26
C GLY A 149 -18.11 -2.53 -20.42
N SER A 150 -19.09 -3.38 -20.76
CA SER A 150 -20.47 -2.94 -20.96
C SER A 150 -21.28 -2.79 -19.69
N GLU A 151 -20.82 -3.39 -18.60
CA GLU A 151 -21.53 -3.37 -17.30
C GLU A 151 -20.54 -3.19 -16.14
N ALA A 152 -20.97 -2.47 -15.10
CA ALA A 152 -20.25 -2.44 -13.83
C ALA A 152 -20.29 -3.81 -13.16
N GLN A 153 -19.16 -4.28 -12.66
CA GLN A 153 -19.09 -5.46 -11.81
C GLN A 153 -19.10 -5.05 -10.34
N GLY A 154 -20.31 -4.99 -9.76
CA GLY A 154 -20.52 -4.48 -8.42
C GLY A 154 -20.58 -2.95 -8.37
N VAL A 155 -20.76 -2.42 -7.18
CA VAL A 155 -20.82 -0.98 -6.94
C VAL A 155 -19.41 -0.44 -6.77
N PRO A 156 -18.97 0.57 -7.54
CA PRO A 156 -17.73 1.26 -7.26
C PRO A 156 -17.70 1.78 -5.83
N SER A 157 -16.58 1.66 -5.16
CA SER A 157 -16.47 2.03 -3.76
C SER A 157 -15.30 3.00 -3.53
N SER A 158 -15.49 3.88 -2.55
CA SER A 158 -14.41 4.70 -2.02
C SER A 158 -14.56 4.84 -0.51
N ALA A 159 -13.44 4.91 0.19
CA ALA A 159 -13.40 5.14 1.62
C ALA A 159 -12.30 6.16 1.96
N HIS A 160 -12.59 7.00 2.93
CA HIS A 160 -11.65 7.96 3.48
C HIS A 160 -11.63 7.77 5.00
N THR A 161 -10.45 7.58 5.56
CA THR A 161 -10.25 7.45 7.00
C THR A 161 -9.13 8.40 7.40
N GLU A 162 -9.36 9.15 8.46
CA GLU A 162 -8.37 10.04 9.06
C GLU A 162 -8.43 9.90 10.57
N TYR A 163 -7.26 9.85 11.20
CA TYR A 163 -7.14 9.99 12.65
C TYR A 163 -5.89 10.77 13.02
N ALA A 164 -5.93 11.40 14.17
CA ALA A 164 -4.80 12.14 14.72
C ALA A 164 -4.64 11.84 16.22
N ILE A 165 -3.40 11.82 16.66
CA ILE A 165 -3.02 11.62 18.05
C ILE A 165 -2.11 12.77 18.45
N ALA A 166 -2.42 13.41 19.58
CA ALA A 166 -1.52 14.35 20.24
C ALA A 166 -1.16 13.79 21.62
N SER A 167 0.11 13.76 21.94
CA SER A 167 0.62 13.24 23.20
C SER A 167 1.63 14.21 23.83
N MET A 168 1.69 14.19 25.16
CA MET A 168 2.70 14.87 25.97
C MET A 168 3.28 13.89 26.96
N PHE A 169 4.59 13.93 27.16
CA PHE A 169 5.29 13.07 28.08
C PHE A 169 6.46 13.79 28.76
N GLY A 170 6.86 13.32 29.92
CA GLY A 170 7.97 13.89 30.65
C GLY A 170 8.71 12.84 31.44
N GLN A 171 9.99 13.10 31.67
CA GLN A 171 10.87 12.26 32.46
C GLN A 171 11.79 13.12 33.32
N LEU A 172 12.02 12.72 34.55
CA LEU A 172 12.98 13.33 35.47
C LEU A 172 13.92 12.24 35.97
N ASN A 173 15.21 12.51 35.89
CA ASN A 173 16.27 11.63 36.41
C ASN A 173 17.13 12.42 37.37
N TYR A 174 17.53 11.75 38.46
CA TYR A 174 18.39 12.28 39.50
C TYR A 174 19.52 11.30 39.81
#